data_8717ed860746ff456288c9740d5e9e9e
#
_entry.id   8717ed860746ff456288c9740d5e9e9e
#
_cell.length_a   1.000
_cell.length_b   1.000
_cell.length_c   1.000
_cell.angle_alpha   90.00
_cell.angle_beta   90.00
_cell.angle_gamma   90.00
#
_symmetry.space_group_name_H-M   'P 1'
#
loop_
_entity.id
_entity.type
_entity.pdbx_description
1 polymer ?
#
loop_
_entity_poly.entity_id
_entity_poly.type
_entity_poly.pdbx_seq_one_letter_code
_entity_poly.pdbx_strand_id
1 'polypeptide(L)'
;MESDEQVAQLEQALIHQAETLAREQHQHAESARARILAESAEKLSLAEEREILLAKAESERQVRRLTQAAETRLAAELDRLRWTLTEATLAEMKTAFQALVQDDTRYPEVLEAWLAEAARVLPPGDLVAEIRPEDEKRLAPLWANLLARAAPGRTIQLASLDRPSLGGLRVRLGNNRAQLDQTFEARQARLAEELARVAMERLFASAPDLDVLVHG
;
A
#
# COMPACT_ATOMS: atom_id res chain seq x y z
N MET A 1 95.31 -57.88 22.17
CA MET A 1 94.44 -57.76 23.37
C MET A 1 94.02 -56.27 23.60
N GLU A 2 94.98 -55.35 23.79
CA GLU A 2 94.66 -53.89 24.05
C GLU A 2 93.92 -53.21 22.92
N SER A 3 94.22 -53.53 21.65
CA SER A 3 93.56 -52.96 20.47
C SER A 3 92.09 -53.47 20.28
N ASP A 4 91.82 -54.69 20.63
CA ASP A 4 90.47 -55.32 20.55
C ASP A 4 89.53 -54.76 21.58
N GLU A 5 90.02 -54.41 22.77
CA GLU A 5 89.27 -53.77 23.84
C GLU A 5 88.94 -52.33 23.51
N GLN A 6 89.88 -51.58 22.88
CA GLN A 6 89.62 -50.21 22.38
C GLN A 6 88.62 -50.20 21.23
N VAL A 7 88.64 -51.14 20.30
CA VAL A 7 87.67 -51.24 19.26
C VAL A 7 86.24 -51.51 19.83
N ALA A 8 86.14 -52.48 20.79
CA ALA A 8 84.85 -52.77 21.44
C ALA A 8 84.30 -51.57 22.23
N GLN A 9 85.15 -50.77 22.88
CA GLN A 9 84.70 -49.54 23.58
C GLN A 9 84.26 -48.48 22.60
N LEU A 10 84.90 -48.32 21.45
CA LEU A 10 84.52 -47.38 20.41
C LEU A 10 83.19 -47.81 19.76
N GLU A 11 83.01 -49.08 19.49
CA GLU A 11 81.76 -49.64 18.97
C GLU A 11 80.56 -49.37 19.93
N GLN A 12 80.77 -49.64 21.22
CA GLN A 12 79.76 -49.36 22.24
C GLN A 12 79.43 -47.88 22.39
N ALA A 13 80.43 -46.99 22.27
CA ALA A 13 80.24 -45.53 22.27
C ALA A 13 79.42 -45.06 21.05
N LEU A 14 79.70 -45.61 19.88
CA LEU A 14 78.98 -45.30 18.61
C LEU A 14 77.53 -45.79 18.67
N ILE A 15 77.29 -47.01 19.20
CA ILE A 15 75.93 -47.51 19.41
C ILE A 15 75.13 -46.62 20.38
N HIS A 16 75.73 -46.27 21.51
CA HIS A 16 75.10 -45.38 22.49
C HIS A 16 74.80 -43.98 21.93
N GLN A 17 75.71 -43.45 21.12
CA GLN A 17 75.49 -42.16 20.42
C GLN A 17 74.34 -42.26 19.37
N ALA A 18 74.29 -43.36 18.62
CA ALA A 18 73.24 -43.60 17.63
C ALA A 18 71.85 -43.74 18.33
N GLU A 19 71.80 -44.50 19.45
CA GLU A 19 70.57 -44.64 20.26
C GLU A 19 70.11 -43.32 20.87
N THR A 20 71.05 -42.47 21.27
CA THR A 20 70.74 -41.15 21.86
C THR A 20 70.15 -40.22 20.76
N LEU A 21 70.84 -40.16 19.58
CA LEU A 21 70.34 -39.44 18.42
C LEU A 21 68.98 -39.94 17.94
N ALA A 22 68.75 -41.24 17.94
CA ALA A 22 67.49 -41.84 17.57
C ALA A 22 66.37 -41.45 18.54
N ARG A 23 66.65 -41.42 19.86
CA ARG A 23 65.67 -40.96 20.88
C ARG A 23 65.37 -39.47 20.75
N GLU A 24 66.39 -38.62 20.54
CA GLU A 24 66.20 -37.20 20.30
C GLU A 24 65.34 -36.95 19.05
N GLN A 25 65.60 -37.62 17.92
CA GLN A 25 64.83 -37.51 16.69
C GLN A 25 63.38 -37.99 16.91
N HIS A 26 63.17 -39.07 17.66
CA HIS A 26 61.81 -39.53 18.02
C HIS A 26 61.04 -38.50 18.85
N GLN A 27 61.69 -37.92 19.89
CA GLN A 27 61.06 -36.86 20.70
C GLN A 27 60.75 -35.61 19.88
N HIS A 28 61.65 -35.19 18.98
CA HIS A 28 61.39 -34.09 18.05
C HIS A 28 60.22 -34.40 17.10
N ALA A 29 60.13 -35.59 16.58
CA ALA A 29 59.06 -36.01 15.68
C ALA A 29 57.71 -36.06 16.46
N GLU A 30 57.66 -36.58 17.66
CA GLU A 30 56.45 -36.58 18.49
C GLU A 30 55.97 -35.16 18.88
N SER A 31 56.91 -34.29 19.27
CA SER A 31 56.57 -32.89 19.56
C SER A 31 56.07 -32.13 18.36
N ALA A 32 56.69 -32.33 17.20
CA ALA A 32 56.24 -31.75 15.93
C ALA A 32 54.86 -32.26 15.52
N ARG A 33 54.60 -33.57 15.66
CA ARG A 33 53.28 -34.17 15.43
C ARG A 33 52.22 -33.59 16.38
N ALA A 34 52.51 -33.49 17.67
CA ALA A 34 51.58 -32.92 18.66
C ALA A 34 51.24 -31.47 18.31
N ARG A 35 52.23 -30.67 17.90
CA ARG A 35 52.01 -29.27 17.47
C ARG A 35 51.12 -29.19 16.23
N ILE A 36 51.38 -29.99 15.20
CA ILE A 36 50.61 -30.03 13.96
C ILE A 36 49.15 -30.43 14.26
N LEU A 37 48.94 -31.41 15.12
CA LEU A 37 47.57 -31.83 15.51
C LEU A 37 46.85 -30.74 16.27
N ALA A 38 47.52 -30.06 17.22
CA ALA A 38 46.94 -28.95 17.96
C ALA A 38 46.57 -27.76 17.05
N GLU A 39 47.47 -27.34 16.16
CA GLU A 39 47.21 -26.29 15.17
C GLU A 39 46.05 -26.66 14.21
N SER A 40 45.99 -27.94 13.81
CA SER A 40 44.90 -28.41 12.93
C SER A 40 43.55 -28.44 13.66
N ALA A 41 43.52 -28.83 14.91
CA ALA A 41 42.31 -28.82 15.74
C ALA A 41 41.81 -27.41 16.00
N GLU A 42 42.70 -26.46 16.28
CA GLU A 42 42.34 -25.04 16.42
C GLU A 42 41.77 -24.47 15.13
N LYS A 43 42.44 -24.71 14.00
CA LYS A 43 41.93 -24.24 12.67
C LYS A 43 40.58 -24.85 12.35
N LEU A 44 40.35 -26.11 12.67
CA LEU A 44 39.07 -26.76 12.42
C LEU A 44 37.97 -26.15 13.30
N SER A 45 38.23 -25.90 14.59
CA SER A 45 37.29 -25.28 15.50
C SER A 45 36.92 -23.86 15.03
N LEU A 46 37.89 -23.04 14.63
CA LEU A 46 37.65 -21.71 14.09
C LEU A 46 36.86 -21.74 12.78
N ALA A 47 37.11 -22.71 11.91
CA ALA A 47 36.37 -22.88 10.67
C ALA A 47 34.90 -23.27 10.96
N GLU A 48 34.69 -24.18 11.90
CA GLU A 48 33.35 -24.60 12.34
C GLU A 48 32.56 -23.44 12.94
N GLU A 49 33.15 -22.67 13.87
CA GLU A 49 32.51 -21.49 14.44
C GLU A 49 32.14 -20.46 13.36
N ARG A 50 33.02 -20.22 12.42
CA ARG A 50 32.76 -19.31 11.30
C ARG A 50 31.58 -19.78 10.45
N GLU A 51 31.52 -21.05 10.08
CA GLU A 51 30.42 -21.60 9.28
C GLU A 51 29.07 -21.53 10.04
N ILE A 52 29.07 -21.80 11.36
CA ILE A 52 27.88 -21.64 12.21
C ILE A 52 27.41 -20.19 12.22
N LEU A 53 28.31 -19.23 12.38
CA LEU A 53 27.95 -17.80 12.35
C LEU A 53 27.41 -17.36 11.00
N LEU A 54 28.02 -17.80 9.91
CA LEU A 54 27.53 -17.52 8.56
C LEU A 54 26.14 -18.11 8.31
N ALA A 55 25.93 -19.36 8.70
CA ALA A 55 24.63 -20.03 8.58
C ALA A 55 23.53 -19.32 9.40
N LYS A 56 23.85 -18.90 10.64
CA LYS A 56 22.92 -18.13 11.48
C LYS A 56 22.58 -16.79 10.82
N ALA A 57 23.57 -16.04 10.35
CA ALA A 57 23.35 -14.75 9.69
C ALA A 57 22.51 -14.89 8.42
N GLU A 58 22.73 -15.92 7.62
CA GLU A 58 21.94 -16.18 6.42
C GLU A 58 20.49 -16.58 6.75
N SER A 59 20.32 -17.45 7.76
CA SER A 59 18.99 -17.84 8.28
C SER A 59 18.19 -16.62 8.73
N GLU A 60 18.80 -15.74 9.53
CA GLU A 60 18.14 -14.49 9.97
C GLU A 60 17.78 -13.55 8.80
N ARG A 61 18.65 -13.43 7.80
CA ARG A 61 18.35 -12.65 6.60
C ARG A 61 17.17 -13.25 5.84
N GLN A 62 17.12 -14.56 5.75
CA GLN A 62 16.04 -15.26 5.05
C GLN A 62 14.71 -15.11 5.78
N VAL A 63 14.68 -15.25 7.11
CA VAL A 63 13.51 -14.99 7.93
C VAL A 63 13.02 -13.56 7.74
N ARG A 64 13.91 -12.57 7.89
CA ARG A 64 13.53 -11.15 7.67
C ARG A 64 12.94 -10.92 6.29
N ARG A 65 13.53 -11.47 5.22
CA ARG A 65 12.99 -11.33 3.84
C ARG A 65 11.61 -11.96 3.70
N LEU A 66 11.39 -13.13 4.28
CA LEU A 66 10.10 -13.82 4.21
C LEU A 66 9.02 -13.06 4.99
N THR A 67 9.35 -12.58 6.19
CA THR A 67 8.44 -11.77 7.02
C THR A 67 8.05 -10.50 6.29
N GLN A 68 9.02 -9.73 5.81
CA GLN A 68 8.77 -8.49 5.07
C GLN A 68 7.94 -8.72 3.79
N ALA A 69 8.20 -9.81 3.06
CA ALA A 69 7.42 -10.18 1.89
C ALA A 69 5.97 -10.55 2.26
N ALA A 70 5.77 -11.25 3.38
CA ALA A 70 4.44 -11.59 3.88
C ALA A 70 3.67 -10.35 4.33
N GLU A 71 4.28 -9.44 5.07
CA GLU A 71 3.70 -8.16 5.50
C GLU A 71 3.29 -7.30 4.30
N THR A 72 4.17 -7.18 3.30
CA THR A 72 3.87 -6.43 2.07
C THR A 72 2.68 -7.03 1.31
N ARG A 73 2.59 -8.36 1.22
CA ARG A 73 1.46 -9.04 0.58
C ARG A 73 0.17 -8.82 1.35
N LEU A 74 0.22 -8.94 2.67
CA LEU A 74 -0.94 -8.72 3.53
C LEU A 74 -1.45 -7.28 3.41
N ALA A 75 -0.57 -6.30 3.45
CA ALA A 75 -0.92 -4.88 3.25
C ALA A 75 -1.60 -4.66 1.89
N ALA A 76 -1.04 -5.21 0.81
CA ALA A 76 -1.61 -5.09 -0.53
C ALA A 76 -3.01 -5.73 -0.65
N GLU A 77 -3.23 -6.89 -0.04
CA GLU A 77 -4.55 -7.54 -0.03
C GLU A 77 -5.57 -6.74 0.78
N LEU A 78 -5.18 -6.19 1.92
CA LEU A 78 -6.05 -5.32 2.73
C LEU A 78 -6.42 -4.03 1.99
N ASP A 79 -5.47 -3.41 1.32
CA ASP A 79 -5.74 -2.22 0.52
C ASP A 79 -6.68 -2.52 -0.64
N ARG A 80 -6.51 -3.67 -1.28
CA ARG A 80 -7.42 -4.14 -2.33
C ARG A 80 -8.84 -4.35 -1.80
N LEU A 81 -8.99 -4.97 -0.62
CA LEU A 81 -10.30 -5.16 0.01
C LEU A 81 -10.93 -3.82 0.39
N ARG A 82 -10.17 -2.91 0.97
CA ARG A 82 -10.63 -1.55 1.32
C ARG A 82 -11.14 -0.82 0.08
N TRP A 83 -10.38 -0.88 -1.01
CA TRP A 83 -10.76 -0.26 -2.28
C TRP A 83 -12.04 -0.87 -2.84
N THR A 84 -12.16 -2.20 -2.87
CA THR A 84 -13.37 -2.90 -3.35
C THR A 84 -14.60 -2.53 -2.54
N LEU A 85 -14.50 -2.44 -1.22
CA LEU A 85 -15.60 -2.03 -0.35
C LEU A 85 -15.99 -0.57 -0.56
N THR A 86 -15.00 0.29 -0.77
CA THR A 86 -15.23 1.71 -1.09
C THR A 86 -15.96 1.86 -2.43
N GLU A 87 -15.52 1.17 -3.46
CA GLU A 87 -16.20 1.17 -4.78
C GLU A 87 -17.63 0.64 -4.68
N ALA A 88 -17.86 -0.45 -3.96
CA ALA A 88 -19.20 -1.00 -3.73
C ALA A 88 -20.11 0.02 -3.02
N THR A 89 -19.59 0.71 -2.00
CA THR A 89 -20.33 1.77 -1.29
C THR A 89 -20.67 2.95 -2.21
N LEU A 90 -19.73 3.36 -3.07
CA LEU A 90 -19.97 4.43 -4.03
C LEU A 90 -20.95 4.00 -5.15
N ALA A 91 -20.98 2.72 -5.51
CA ALA A 91 -21.96 2.19 -6.47
C ALA A 91 -23.41 2.31 -5.96
N GLU A 92 -23.63 2.14 -4.64
CA GLU A 92 -24.93 2.34 -4.00
C GLU A 92 -25.45 3.78 -4.07
N MET A 93 -24.58 4.78 -4.31
CA MET A 93 -25.02 6.15 -4.52
C MET A 93 -26.00 6.31 -5.68
N LYS A 94 -25.89 5.48 -6.71
CA LYS A 94 -26.82 5.48 -7.82
C LYS A 94 -28.25 5.20 -7.34
N THR A 95 -28.42 4.20 -6.49
CA THR A 95 -29.70 3.84 -5.89
C THR A 95 -30.24 4.98 -5.01
N ALA A 96 -29.36 5.61 -4.21
CA ALA A 96 -29.72 6.76 -3.40
C ALA A 96 -30.15 7.98 -4.25
N PHE A 97 -29.48 8.25 -5.37
CA PHE A 97 -29.88 9.30 -6.30
C PHE A 97 -31.24 9.00 -6.94
N GLN A 98 -31.47 7.76 -7.34
CA GLN A 98 -32.78 7.37 -7.87
C GLN A 98 -33.89 7.56 -6.85
N ALA A 99 -33.65 7.17 -5.58
CA ALA A 99 -34.61 7.39 -4.50
C ALA A 99 -34.85 8.89 -4.25
N LEU A 100 -33.79 9.71 -4.26
CA LEU A 100 -33.94 11.17 -4.09
C LEU A 100 -34.77 11.78 -5.19
N VAL A 101 -34.55 11.36 -6.45
CA VAL A 101 -35.34 11.88 -7.59
C VAL A 101 -36.82 11.56 -7.48
N GLN A 102 -37.20 10.46 -6.82
CA GLN A 102 -38.59 10.09 -6.60
C GLN A 102 -39.24 10.82 -5.40
N ASP A 103 -38.45 11.53 -4.61
CA ASP A 103 -38.94 12.29 -3.46
C ASP A 103 -39.44 13.68 -3.94
N ASP A 104 -40.75 13.85 -3.97
CA ASP A 104 -41.41 15.06 -4.45
C ASP A 104 -41.18 16.31 -3.58
N THR A 105 -40.63 16.14 -2.38
CA THR A 105 -40.33 17.23 -1.46
C THR A 105 -38.84 17.59 -1.53
N ARG A 106 -37.98 16.62 -1.32
CA ARG A 106 -36.52 16.85 -1.20
C ARG A 106 -35.85 17.15 -2.52
N TYR A 107 -36.30 16.50 -3.60
CA TYR A 107 -35.67 16.71 -4.91
C TYR A 107 -35.80 18.13 -5.44
N PRO A 108 -37.01 18.78 -5.42
CA PRO A 108 -37.15 20.19 -5.77
C PRO A 108 -36.30 21.13 -4.91
N GLU A 109 -36.17 20.87 -3.60
CA GLU A 109 -35.31 21.67 -2.70
C GLU A 109 -33.84 21.60 -3.10
N VAL A 110 -33.37 20.43 -3.49
CA VAL A 110 -32.00 20.26 -3.98
C VAL A 110 -31.79 21.00 -5.30
N LEU A 111 -32.73 20.91 -6.22
CA LEU A 111 -32.66 21.63 -7.49
C LEU A 111 -32.70 23.16 -7.27
N GLU A 112 -33.50 23.64 -6.34
CA GLU A 112 -33.56 25.05 -5.95
C GLU A 112 -32.19 25.54 -5.47
N ALA A 113 -31.55 24.79 -4.55
CA ALA A 113 -30.24 25.15 -4.04
C ALA A 113 -29.18 25.19 -5.15
N TRP A 114 -29.18 24.20 -6.06
CA TRP A 114 -28.24 24.16 -7.16
C TRP A 114 -28.50 25.22 -8.24
N LEU A 115 -29.77 25.56 -8.47
CA LEU A 115 -30.15 26.66 -9.35
C LEU A 115 -29.69 28.02 -8.77
N ALA A 116 -29.85 28.20 -7.46
CA ALA A 116 -29.36 29.41 -6.77
C ALA A 116 -27.83 29.53 -6.86
N GLU A 117 -27.11 28.43 -6.67
CA GLU A 117 -25.67 28.39 -6.86
C GLU A 117 -25.26 28.76 -8.29
N ALA A 118 -25.93 28.17 -9.28
CA ALA A 118 -25.67 28.47 -10.69
C ALA A 118 -25.95 29.92 -11.04
N ALA A 119 -27.05 30.46 -10.55
CA ALA A 119 -27.42 31.87 -10.76
C ALA A 119 -26.41 32.84 -10.14
N ARG A 120 -25.76 32.47 -9.07
CA ARG A 120 -24.70 33.28 -8.41
C ARG A 120 -23.36 33.20 -9.15
N VAL A 121 -23.00 32.01 -9.64
CA VAL A 121 -21.67 31.73 -10.24
C VAL A 121 -21.63 32.16 -11.70
N LEU A 122 -22.71 31.97 -12.46
CA LEU A 122 -22.74 32.30 -13.89
C LEU A 122 -22.85 33.80 -14.10
N PRO A 123 -22.17 34.33 -15.15
CA PRO A 123 -22.22 35.74 -15.51
C PRO A 123 -23.65 36.25 -15.73
N PRO A 124 -23.88 37.58 -15.68
CA PRO A 124 -25.18 38.18 -16.02
C PRO A 124 -25.62 37.81 -17.44
N GLY A 125 -26.91 37.57 -17.61
CA GLY A 125 -27.53 37.22 -18.91
C GLY A 125 -28.67 36.23 -18.72
N ASP A 126 -29.33 35.92 -19.82
CA ASP A 126 -30.39 34.91 -19.87
C ASP A 126 -29.81 33.54 -19.67
N LEU A 127 -30.42 32.77 -18.81
CA LEU A 127 -30.00 31.41 -18.47
C LEU A 127 -30.98 30.38 -19.02
N VAL A 128 -30.48 29.21 -19.30
CA VAL A 128 -31.28 28.01 -19.61
C VAL A 128 -30.92 26.93 -18.63
N ALA A 129 -31.91 26.45 -17.87
CA ALA A 129 -31.78 25.32 -16.97
C ALA A 129 -32.33 24.07 -17.67
N GLU A 130 -31.46 23.12 -17.89
CA GLU A 130 -31.75 21.87 -18.58
C GLU A 130 -31.83 20.75 -17.57
N ILE A 131 -32.97 20.04 -17.54
CA ILE A 131 -33.27 18.91 -16.66
C ILE A 131 -33.74 17.72 -17.50
N ARG A 132 -33.84 16.53 -16.90
CA ARG A 132 -34.35 15.36 -17.61
C ARG A 132 -35.76 15.61 -18.15
N PRO A 133 -36.13 15.03 -19.29
CA PRO A 133 -37.48 15.19 -19.86
C PRO A 133 -38.59 14.72 -18.91
N GLU A 134 -38.33 13.70 -18.09
CA GLU A 134 -39.28 13.21 -17.10
C GLU A 134 -39.49 14.23 -15.96
N ASP A 135 -38.40 14.85 -15.51
CA ASP A 135 -38.42 15.87 -14.46
C ASP A 135 -39.03 17.19 -14.97
N GLU A 136 -38.81 17.53 -16.22
CA GLU A 136 -39.39 18.71 -16.83
C GLU A 136 -40.91 18.71 -16.73
N LYS A 137 -41.56 17.57 -17.11
CA LYS A 137 -43.01 17.43 -16.99
C LYS A 137 -43.52 17.55 -15.56
N ARG A 138 -42.76 17.03 -14.62
CA ARG A 138 -43.12 16.98 -13.18
C ARG A 138 -42.90 18.33 -12.51
N LEU A 139 -41.86 19.06 -12.89
CA LEU A 139 -41.46 20.30 -12.24
C LEU A 139 -42.00 21.55 -12.95
N ALA A 140 -42.46 21.47 -14.20
CA ALA A 140 -43.01 22.62 -14.96
C ALA A 140 -44.07 23.41 -14.16
N PRO A 141 -45.03 22.77 -13.45
CA PRO A 141 -46.02 23.51 -12.64
C PRO A 141 -45.42 24.24 -11.47
N LEU A 142 -44.27 23.76 -10.93
CA LEU A 142 -43.62 24.34 -9.75
C LEU A 142 -42.49 25.30 -10.12
N TRP A 143 -42.10 25.34 -11.39
CA TRP A 143 -40.91 26.03 -11.87
C TRP A 143 -40.87 27.52 -11.53
N ALA A 144 -41.99 28.22 -11.74
CA ALA A 144 -42.10 29.65 -11.43
C ALA A 144 -41.83 29.98 -9.97
N ASN A 145 -42.37 29.14 -9.07
CA ASN A 145 -42.17 29.31 -7.63
C ASN A 145 -40.75 28.96 -7.19
N LEU A 146 -40.16 27.91 -7.77
CA LEU A 146 -38.78 27.49 -7.54
C LEU A 146 -37.81 28.58 -8.01
N LEU A 147 -38.02 29.14 -9.22
CA LEU A 147 -37.21 30.21 -9.76
C LEU A 147 -37.29 31.49 -8.90
N ALA A 148 -38.48 31.88 -8.46
CA ALA A 148 -38.66 33.07 -7.63
C ALA A 148 -37.85 32.97 -6.31
N ARG A 149 -37.68 31.78 -5.77
CA ARG A 149 -36.89 31.56 -4.54
C ARG A 149 -35.40 31.41 -4.83
N ALA A 150 -35.04 30.64 -5.88
CA ALA A 150 -33.64 30.30 -6.18
C ALA A 150 -32.88 31.49 -6.82
N ALA A 151 -33.51 32.26 -7.70
CA ALA A 151 -32.82 33.27 -8.50
C ALA A 151 -33.71 34.52 -8.75
N PRO A 152 -34.08 35.26 -7.72
CA PRO A 152 -34.92 36.44 -7.85
C PRO A 152 -34.23 37.44 -8.82
N GLY A 153 -35.01 37.94 -9.82
CA GLY A 153 -34.55 38.93 -10.76
C GLY A 153 -33.70 38.36 -11.93
N ARG A 154 -33.55 37.05 -12.07
CA ARG A 154 -32.93 36.44 -13.26
C ARG A 154 -33.96 35.71 -14.12
N THR A 155 -33.79 35.84 -15.44
CA THR A 155 -34.60 35.10 -16.42
C THR A 155 -33.92 33.75 -16.64
N ILE A 156 -34.61 32.66 -16.30
CA ILE A 156 -34.12 31.28 -16.47
C ILE A 156 -35.22 30.47 -17.16
N GLN A 157 -34.95 30.05 -18.40
CA GLN A 157 -35.85 29.18 -19.15
C GLN A 157 -35.60 27.73 -18.79
N LEU A 158 -36.67 26.95 -18.66
CA LEU A 158 -36.60 25.50 -18.48
C LEU A 158 -36.52 24.82 -19.85
N ALA A 159 -35.66 23.83 -19.97
CA ALA A 159 -35.50 23.04 -21.18
C ALA A 159 -35.16 21.58 -20.84
N SER A 160 -35.38 20.69 -21.80
CA SER A 160 -34.97 19.33 -21.70
C SER A 160 -33.46 19.16 -21.89
N LEU A 161 -32.82 18.34 -21.06
CA LEU A 161 -31.43 17.93 -21.20
C LEU A 161 -31.29 17.00 -22.42
N ASP A 162 -30.26 17.24 -23.22
CA ASP A 162 -29.99 16.55 -24.50
C ASP A 162 -29.32 15.18 -24.34
N ARG A 163 -29.06 14.75 -23.11
CA ARG A 163 -28.38 13.50 -22.77
C ARG A 163 -29.07 12.79 -21.59
N PRO A 164 -28.93 11.45 -21.49
CA PRO A 164 -29.39 10.70 -20.34
C PRO A 164 -28.69 11.16 -19.05
N SER A 165 -29.43 11.29 -17.96
CA SER A 165 -28.93 11.60 -16.63
C SER A 165 -29.78 10.91 -15.56
N LEU A 166 -29.20 10.64 -14.40
CA LEU A 166 -29.91 10.15 -13.20
C LEU A 166 -30.77 11.24 -12.58
N GLY A 167 -30.41 12.52 -12.78
CA GLY A 167 -31.10 13.67 -12.23
C GLY A 167 -30.19 14.87 -12.06
N GLY A 168 -30.73 15.92 -11.42
CA GLY A 168 -30.03 17.19 -11.30
C GLY A 168 -30.34 18.13 -12.45
N LEU A 169 -29.54 19.19 -12.63
CA LEU A 169 -29.73 20.19 -13.67
C LEU A 169 -28.40 20.66 -14.25
N ARG A 170 -28.42 21.10 -15.51
CA ARG A 170 -27.31 21.85 -16.15
C ARG A 170 -27.81 23.24 -16.42
N VAL A 171 -27.10 24.26 -15.96
CA VAL A 171 -27.45 25.66 -16.23
C VAL A 171 -26.40 26.26 -17.19
N ARG A 172 -26.84 26.84 -18.28
CA ARG A 172 -25.97 27.51 -19.23
C ARG A 172 -26.47 28.93 -19.57
N LEU A 173 -25.58 29.76 -20.01
CA LEU A 173 -25.97 31.00 -20.67
C LEU A 173 -26.65 30.72 -22.02
N GLY A 174 -27.61 31.53 -22.40
CA GLY A 174 -28.29 31.43 -23.70
C GLY A 174 -27.35 31.42 -24.92
N ASN A 175 -26.19 32.05 -24.80
CA ASN A 175 -25.15 32.08 -25.83
C ASN A 175 -24.11 30.94 -25.73
N ASN A 176 -24.29 29.96 -24.83
CA ASN A 176 -23.40 28.81 -24.57
C ASN A 176 -21.94 29.16 -24.18
N ARG A 177 -21.64 30.39 -23.76
CA ARG A 177 -20.28 30.79 -23.39
C ARG A 177 -19.85 30.28 -21.99
N ALA A 178 -20.82 30.03 -21.14
CA ALA A 178 -20.57 29.47 -19.79
C ALA A 178 -21.70 28.52 -19.42
N GLN A 179 -21.36 27.48 -18.71
CA GLN A 179 -22.31 26.52 -18.17
C GLN A 179 -21.81 25.98 -16.82
N LEU A 180 -22.75 25.62 -16.00
CA LEU A 180 -22.51 24.88 -14.75
C LEU A 180 -23.31 23.58 -14.76
N ASP A 181 -22.61 22.47 -14.81
CA ASP A 181 -23.21 21.15 -14.81
C ASP A 181 -23.34 20.65 -13.36
N GLN A 182 -24.58 20.60 -12.89
CA GLN A 182 -24.98 20.13 -11.57
C GLN A 182 -25.81 18.84 -11.67
N THR A 183 -25.63 18.06 -12.75
CA THR A 183 -26.17 16.71 -12.79
C THR A 183 -25.49 15.84 -11.76
N PHE A 184 -26.14 14.78 -11.30
CA PHE A 184 -25.57 13.86 -10.32
C PHE A 184 -24.24 13.26 -10.81
N GLU A 185 -24.16 12.93 -12.10
CA GLU A 185 -22.94 12.39 -12.71
C GLU A 185 -21.80 13.41 -12.70
N ALA A 186 -22.08 14.64 -13.06
CA ALA A 186 -21.05 15.69 -13.07
C ALA A 186 -20.58 16.04 -11.66
N ARG A 187 -21.48 16.05 -10.67
CA ARG A 187 -21.13 16.26 -9.27
C ARG A 187 -20.34 15.08 -8.71
N GLN A 188 -20.77 13.86 -8.99
CA GLN A 188 -20.04 12.67 -8.58
C GLN A 188 -18.63 12.65 -9.16
N ALA A 189 -18.47 12.99 -10.45
CA ALA A 189 -17.15 13.07 -11.08
C ALA A 189 -16.26 14.15 -10.46
N ARG A 190 -16.81 15.35 -10.17
CA ARG A 190 -16.03 16.43 -9.52
C ARG A 190 -15.62 16.10 -8.08
N LEU A 191 -16.45 15.35 -7.35
CA LEU A 191 -16.25 15.02 -5.94
C LEU A 191 -15.70 13.61 -5.73
N ALA A 192 -15.28 12.91 -6.80
CA ALA A 192 -14.91 11.51 -6.75
C ALA A 192 -13.82 11.22 -5.70
N GLU A 193 -12.76 12.04 -5.66
CA GLU A 193 -11.67 11.88 -4.70
C GLU A 193 -12.14 12.13 -3.26
N GLU A 194 -12.95 13.17 -3.05
CA GLU A 194 -13.49 13.50 -1.73
C GLU A 194 -14.47 12.42 -1.24
N LEU A 195 -15.33 11.93 -2.13
CA LEU A 195 -16.26 10.85 -1.83
C LEU A 195 -15.54 9.56 -1.47
N ALA A 196 -14.49 9.22 -2.23
CA ALA A 196 -13.67 8.05 -1.91
C ALA A 196 -12.96 8.21 -0.55
N ARG A 197 -12.40 9.39 -0.26
CA ARG A 197 -11.79 9.69 1.04
C ARG A 197 -12.79 9.56 2.20
N VAL A 198 -13.95 10.19 2.07
CA VAL A 198 -15.00 10.15 3.10
C VAL A 198 -15.53 8.73 3.29
N ALA A 199 -15.71 7.98 2.21
CA ALA A 199 -16.13 6.57 2.28
C ALA A 199 -15.07 5.72 3.00
N MET A 200 -13.80 5.87 2.67
CA MET A 200 -12.68 5.22 3.36
C MET A 200 -12.65 5.55 4.85
N GLU A 201 -12.72 6.84 5.21
CA GLU A 201 -12.77 7.27 6.61
C GLU A 201 -13.96 6.66 7.36
N ARG A 202 -15.15 6.67 6.77
CA ARG A 202 -16.37 6.14 7.41
C ARG A 202 -16.38 4.63 7.54
N LEU A 203 -15.85 3.91 6.56
CA LEU A 203 -15.81 2.45 6.57
C LEU A 203 -14.72 1.90 7.51
N PHE A 204 -13.59 2.62 7.63
CA PHE A 204 -12.40 2.09 8.28
C PHE A 204 -11.89 2.94 9.46
N ALA A 205 -12.63 3.98 9.88
CA ALA A 205 -12.24 4.85 11.02
C ALA A 205 -12.00 4.10 12.34
N SER A 206 -12.60 2.93 12.51
CA SER A 206 -12.43 2.05 13.69
C SER A 206 -11.62 0.79 13.40
N ALA A 207 -11.05 0.65 12.20
CA ALA A 207 -10.19 -0.49 11.91
C ALA A 207 -8.88 -0.33 12.69
N PRO A 208 -8.43 -1.37 13.44
CA PRO A 208 -7.16 -1.31 14.15
C PRO A 208 -6.02 -1.12 13.15
N ASP A 209 -5.04 -0.29 13.52
CA ASP A 209 -3.81 -0.15 12.75
C ASP A 209 -3.12 -1.51 12.65
N LEU A 210 -2.69 -1.86 11.44
CA LEU A 210 -1.97 -3.12 11.17
C LEU A 210 -0.70 -3.26 12.01
N ASP A 211 -0.05 -2.15 12.36
CA ASP A 211 1.14 -2.14 13.22
C ASP A 211 0.87 -2.75 14.60
N VAL A 212 -0.34 -2.63 15.12
CA VAL A 212 -0.76 -3.21 16.41
C VAL A 212 -0.99 -4.73 16.29
N LEU A 213 -1.39 -5.22 15.12
CA LEU A 213 -1.68 -6.64 14.89
C LEU A 213 -0.42 -7.47 14.58
N VAL A 214 0.63 -6.82 14.08
CA VAL A 214 1.89 -7.49 13.67
C VAL A 214 2.94 -7.49 14.79
N HIS A 215 2.88 -6.52 15.72
CA HIS A 215 3.87 -6.32 16.78
C HIS A 215 3.31 -6.55 18.21
N GLY A 216 2.08 -6.97 18.36
CA GLY A 216 1.45 -7.41 19.64
C GLY A 216 1.53 -8.90 19.77
#